data_93048ba63cd2efa6f3cbd33e59f1bd99
#
_entry.id   93048ba63cd2efa6f3cbd33e59f1bd99
#
_cell.length_a   1.000
_cell.length_b   1.000
_cell.length_c   1.000
_cell.angle_alpha   90.00
_cell.angle_beta   90.00
_cell.angle_gamma   90.00
#
_symmetry.space_group_name_H-M   'P 1'
#
loop_
_entity.id
_entity.type
_entity.pdbx_description
1 polymer ?
#
loop_
_entity_poly.entity_id
_entity_poly.type
_entity_poly.pdbx_seq_one_letter_code
_entity_poly.pdbx_strand_id
1 'polypeptide(L)'
;MGIPLVLPTGHFVSYRSLSQRARVATEAWGSDNLYCPNCTENHLDSTPPNTPTVDYVCRECKSAFQLKSQSNPLSFRIVDAAYGSMRKAIRSNRTPNLFVMHYDKREWSVSNVVLIPNFAFSMSAIERRKALGPDARRAGWVGCNILLGRIPADAKIPIVTEGFAVRSSEVRKQYARLRPLEALTSENRGWTLDVLNAVRGLGKSDFGLSDVYEFESFLGRLHPNNRHVRDKVRQQLQVLRDLGLLVFLGRGNYRLARTIHNN
;
A
#
# COMPACT_ATOMS: atom_id res chain seq x y z
N MET A 1 -20.10 15.15 5.77
CA MET A 1 -19.47 15.28 7.09
C MET A 1 -17.99 14.91 6.95
N GLY A 2 -17.08 15.67 7.60
CA GLY A 2 -15.65 15.33 7.62
C GLY A 2 -15.38 14.16 8.56
N ILE A 3 -14.30 13.40 8.31
CA ILE A 3 -13.83 12.33 9.20
C ILE A 3 -13.31 12.99 10.50
N PRO A 4 -13.80 12.61 11.69
CA PRO A 4 -13.23 13.09 12.95
C PRO A 4 -11.77 12.59 13.10
N LEU A 5 -10.88 13.48 13.52
CA LEU A 5 -9.44 13.18 13.58
C LEU A 5 -8.97 12.80 14.98
N VAL A 6 -9.82 12.88 15.99
CA VAL A 6 -9.50 12.52 17.37
C VAL A 6 -9.69 11.01 17.56
N LEU A 7 -8.68 10.35 18.11
CA LEU A 7 -8.76 8.93 18.46
C LEU A 7 -9.60 8.75 19.74
N PRO A 8 -10.51 7.76 19.83
CA PRO A 8 -11.31 7.51 20.99
C PRO A 8 -10.44 6.97 22.15
N THR A 9 -10.37 7.73 23.25
CA THR A 9 -9.55 7.40 24.42
C THR A 9 -10.34 6.76 25.57
N GLY A 10 -11.66 6.70 25.48
CA GLY A 10 -12.54 6.18 26.54
C GLY A 10 -12.25 4.73 26.96
N HIS A 11 -11.64 3.93 26.11
CA HIS A 11 -11.27 2.53 26.40
C HIS A 11 -9.91 2.36 27.09
N PHE A 12 -9.17 3.44 27.37
CA PHE A 12 -7.81 3.36 27.93
C PHE A 12 -7.75 2.79 29.35
N VAL A 13 -8.82 2.93 30.12
CA VAL A 13 -8.89 2.47 31.53
C VAL A 13 -8.61 0.97 31.64
N SER A 14 -8.99 0.20 30.65
CA SER A 14 -8.84 -1.27 30.64
C SER A 14 -7.45 -1.76 30.24
N TYR A 15 -6.56 -0.87 29.77
CA TYR A 15 -5.27 -1.29 29.21
C TYR A 15 -4.09 -0.56 29.87
N ARG A 16 -3.08 -1.32 30.37
CA ARG A 16 -1.87 -0.77 30.97
C ARG A 16 -0.81 -0.36 29.97
N SER A 17 -0.65 -1.12 28.89
CA SER A 17 0.37 -0.90 27.87
C SER A 17 -0.03 0.21 26.88
N LEU A 18 0.87 1.17 26.63
CA LEU A 18 0.67 2.21 25.61
C LEU A 18 0.41 1.64 24.21
N SER A 19 1.08 0.53 23.87
CA SER A 19 0.87 -0.14 22.57
C SER A 19 -0.52 -0.76 22.46
N GLN A 20 -1.06 -1.32 23.53
CA GLN A 20 -2.44 -1.83 23.56
C GLN A 20 -3.46 -0.69 23.47
N ARG A 21 -3.25 0.41 24.22
CA ARG A 21 -4.09 1.60 24.13
C ARG A 21 -4.13 2.14 22.69
N ALA A 22 -2.96 2.29 22.07
CA ALA A 22 -2.85 2.75 20.69
C ALA A 22 -3.60 1.83 19.72
N ARG A 23 -3.41 0.52 19.87
CA ARG A 23 -4.11 -0.46 19.04
C ARG A 23 -5.62 -0.32 19.16
N VAL A 24 -6.16 -0.34 20.37
CA VAL A 24 -7.60 -0.27 20.61
C VAL A 24 -8.19 1.04 20.09
N ALA A 25 -7.52 2.19 20.35
CA ALA A 25 -7.99 3.48 19.88
C ALA A 25 -7.98 3.60 18.34
N THR A 26 -6.91 3.10 17.69
CA THR A 26 -6.81 3.17 16.22
C THR A 26 -7.74 2.18 15.54
N GLU A 27 -7.96 0.99 16.09
CA GLU A 27 -8.93 0.02 15.59
C GLU A 27 -10.37 0.54 15.75
N ALA A 28 -10.72 1.13 16.90
CA ALA A 28 -12.03 1.73 17.12
C ALA A 28 -12.28 2.92 16.16
N TRP A 29 -11.28 3.81 16.04
CA TRP A 29 -11.38 4.91 15.07
C TRP A 29 -11.57 4.37 13.63
N GLY A 30 -10.87 3.31 13.28
CA GLY A 30 -10.99 2.68 11.96
C GLY A 30 -12.38 2.12 11.70
N SER A 31 -13.01 1.48 12.69
CA SER A 31 -14.38 0.98 12.59
C SER A 31 -15.40 2.09 12.32
N ASP A 32 -15.20 3.26 12.94
CA ASP A 32 -16.15 4.36 12.85
C ASP A 32 -15.95 5.21 11.58
N ASN A 33 -14.73 5.24 11.02
CA ASN A 33 -14.35 6.25 10.03
C ASN A 33 -13.84 5.71 8.70
N LEU A 34 -13.37 4.45 8.65
CA LEU A 34 -12.91 3.84 7.40
C LEU A 34 -14.09 3.33 6.57
N TYR A 35 -13.97 3.47 5.27
CA TYR A 35 -14.97 3.09 4.29
C TYR A 35 -14.36 2.25 3.17
N CYS A 36 -15.20 1.61 2.36
CA CYS A 36 -14.75 0.83 1.22
C CYS A 36 -14.33 1.74 0.06
N PRO A 37 -13.10 1.64 -0.44
CA PRO A 37 -12.67 2.37 -1.64
C PRO A 37 -13.12 1.67 -2.93
N ASN A 38 -13.47 0.38 -2.87
CA ASN A 38 -13.82 -0.46 -4.02
C ASN A 38 -15.29 -0.38 -4.42
N CYS A 39 -16.17 0.02 -3.50
CA CYS A 39 -17.61 0.19 -3.73
C CYS A 39 -18.13 1.42 -2.98
N THR A 40 -19.47 1.61 -2.96
CA THR A 40 -20.11 2.76 -2.33
C THR A 40 -20.33 2.61 -0.83
N GLU A 41 -20.02 1.45 -0.23
CA GLU A 41 -20.21 1.22 1.21
C GLU A 41 -19.36 2.19 2.04
N ASN A 42 -20.01 2.84 3.00
CA ASN A 42 -19.39 3.90 3.81
C ASN A 42 -18.87 3.41 5.17
N HIS A 43 -19.08 2.13 5.49
CA HIS A 43 -18.59 1.51 6.73
C HIS A 43 -17.94 0.18 6.44
N LEU A 44 -16.97 -0.19 7.28
CA LEU A 44 -16.33 -1.49 7.25
C LEU A 44 -16.67 -2.23 8.53
N ASP A 45 -17.04 -3.50 8.40
CA ASP A 45 -17.31 -4.36 9.56
C ASP A 45 -15.99 -4.87 10.14
N SER A 46 -15.81 -4.71 11.45
CA SER A 46 -14.67 -5.28 12.17
C SER A 46 -14.72 -6.80 12.16
N THR A 47 -13.56 -7.43 11.98
CA THR A 47 -13.46 -8.89 12.09
C THR A 47 -13.36 -9.33 13.57
N PRO A 48 -13.67 -10.60 13.88
CA PRO A 48 -13.46 -11.13 15.21
C PRO A 48 -12.02 -10.92 15.71
N PRO A 49 -11.80 -10.69 17.00
CA PRO A 49 -10.46 -10.54 17.57
C PRO A 49 -9.55 -11.71 17.18
N ASN A 50 -8.29 -11.40 16.87
CA ASN A 50 -7.26 -12.34 16.42
C ASN A 50 -7.50 -12.99 15.04
N THR A 51 -8.38 -12.44 14.20
CA THR A 51 -8.43 -12.81 12.79
C THR A 51 -7.08 -12.50 12.13
N PRO A 52 -6.41 -13.48 11.52
CA PRO A 52 -5.09 -13.26 10.95
C PRO A 52 -5.11 -12.26 9.79
N THR A 53 -4.32 -11.20 9.89
CA THR A 53 -4.06 -10.22 8.80
C THR A 53 -5.26 -9.46 8.24
N VAL A 54 -6.46 -9.61 8.79
CA VAL A 54 -7.66 -8.88 8.36
C VAL A 54 -8.33 -8.27 9.58
N ASP A 55 -8.45 -6.94 9.60
CA ASP A 55 -9.06 -6.19 10.68
C ASP A 55 -10.50 -5.77 10.33
N TYR A 56 -10.78 -5.56 9.03
CA TYR A 56 -12.10 -5.15 8.55
C TYR A 56 -12.47 -5.85 7.24
N VAL A 57 -13.77 -5.96 7.00
CA VAL A 57 -14.35 -6.51 5.76
C VAL A 57 -15.49 -5.60 5.29
N CYS A 58 -15.55 -5.34 4.00
CA CYS A 58 -16.70 -4.68 3.41
C CYS A 58 -17.87 -5.65 3.29
N ARG A 59 -19.05 -5.30 3.86
CA ARG A 59 -20.25 -6.13 3.82
C ARG A 59 -20.80 -6.33 2.40
N GLU A 60 -20.56 -5.35 1.49
CA GLU A 60 -21.06 -5.37 0.12
C GLU A 60 -20.15 -6.16 -0.81
N CYS A 61 -18.92 -5.67 -1.06
CA CYS A 61 -18.02 -6.24 -2.05
C CYS A 61 -17.04 -7.28 -1.49
N LYS A 62 -17.11 -7.59 -0.17
CA LYS A 62 -16.27 -8.58 0.55
C LYS A 62 -14.77 -8.26 0.51
N SER A 63 -14.38 -7.05 0.09
CA SER A 63 -12.99 -6.62 0.18
C SER A 63 -12.48 -6.67 1.61
N ALA A 64 -11.30 -7.23 1.82
CA ALA A 64 -10.64 -7.34 3.12
C ALA A 64 -9.63 -6.20 3.31
N PHE A 65 -9.50 -5.73 4.56
CA PHE A 65 -8.63 -4.62 4.93
C PHE A 65 -7.84 -4.94 6.20
N GLN A 66 -6.61 -4.46 6.23
CA GLN A 66 -5.76 -4.46 7.41
C GLN A 66 -5.44 -3.03 7.80
N LEU A 67 -5.34 -2.73 9.09
CA LEU A 67 -4.88 -1.45 9.62
C LEU A 67 -3.53 -1.63 10.34
N LYS A 68 -2.56 -0.83 9.94
CA LYS A 68 -1.29 -0.67 10.65
C LYS A 68 -1.18 0.76 11.13
N SER A 69 -1.00 0.95 12.43
CA SER A 69 -0.86 2.27 13.03
C SER A 69 0.49 2.44 13.70
N GLN A 70 1.03 3.64 13.64
CA GLN A 70 2.27 4.03 14.29
C GLN A 70 2.26 5.50 14.69
N SER A 71 2.99 5.83 15.77
CA SER A 71 3.14 7.21 16.25
C SER A 71 4.36 7.93 15.67
N ASN A 72 5.23 7.22 14.98
CA ASN A 72 6.30 7.84 14.21
C ASN A 72 5.79 8.19 12.81
N PRO A 73 6.33 9.23 12.16
CA PRO A 73 6.01 9.54 10.77
C PRO A 73 6.10 8.30 9.88
N LEU A 74 5.30 8.27 8.82
CA LEU A 74 5.29 7.14 7.89
C LEU A 74 6.69 6.96 7.30
N SER A 75 7.39 5.92 7.74
CA SER A 75 8.73 5.58 7.30
C SER A 75 8.68 4.74 6.03
N PHE A 76 9.87 4.52 5.43
CA PHE A 76 9.98 3.63 4.27
C PHE A 76 9.62 2.15 4.57
N ARG A 77 9.50 1.77 5.84
CA ARG A 77 9.27 0.38 6.29
C ARG A 77 8.13 0.31 7.29
N ILE A 78 7.22 -0.63 7.07
CA ILE A 78 6.17 -1.00 8.02
C ILE A 78 6.37 -2.46 8.42
N VAL A 79 6.43 -2.72 9.72
CA VAL A 79 6.52 -4.09 10.25
C VAL A 79 5.20 -4.81 10.00
N ASP A 80 5.27 -6.00 9.43
CA ASP A 80 4.10 -6.82 9.14
C ASP A 80 4.27 -8.26 9.66
N ALA A 81 3.35 -9.14 9.26
CA ALA A 81 3.20 -10.54 9.64
C ALA A 81 4.41 -11.42 9.27
N ALA A 82 4.24 -12.75 9.29
CA ALA A 82 5.25 -13.69 8.87
C ALA A 82 5.57 -13.56 7.37
N TYR A 83 6.86 -13.54 7.02
CA TYR A 83 7.33 -13.40 5.63
C TYR A 83 6.75 -14.48 4.70
N GLY A 84 6.69 -15.75 5.17
CA GLY A 84 6.13 -16.84 4.38
C GLY A 84 4.65 -16.63 4.04
N SER A 85 3.86 -16.14 5.00
CA SER A 85 2.44 -15.84 4.83
C SER A 85 2.23 -14.70 3.83
N MET A 86 2.98 -13.60 3.99
CA MET A 86 2.89 -12.45 3.08
C MET A 86 3.29 -12.83 1.65
N ARG A 87 4.41 -13.58 1.49
CA ARG A 87 4.83 -14.10 0.19
C ARG A 87 3.75 -14.95 -0.49
N LYS A 88 3.11 -15.85 0.28
CA LYS A 88 2.01 -16.69 -0.23
C LYS A 88 0.81 -15.82 -0.64
N ALA A 89 0.42 -14.87 0.18
CA ALA A 89 -0.69 -13.98 -0.07
C ALA A 89 -0.50 -13.16 -1.37
N ILE A 90 0.70 -12.57 -1.58
CA ILE A 90 1.02 -11.83 -2.81
C ILE A 90 0.93 -12.73 -4.03
N ARG A 91 1.51 -13.94 -3.98
CA ARG A 91 1.51 -14.87 -5.11
C ARG A 91 0.12 -15.40 -5.48
N SER A 92 -0.77 -15.51 -4.50
CA SER A 92 -2.14 -15.99 -4.69
C SER A 92 -3.18 -14.87 -4.83
N ASN A 93 -2.76 -13.60 -4.93
CA ASN A 93 -3.64 -12.42 -4.99
C ASN A 93 -4.63 -12.33 -3.81
N ARG A 94 -4.19 -12.72 -2.61
CA ARG A 94 -5.00 -12.73 -1.38
C ARG A 94 -4.51 -11.79 -0.30
N THR A 95 -3.69 -10.80 -0.65
CA THR A 95 -3.35 -9.71 0.27
C THR A 95 -4.58 -8.87 0.57
N PRO A 96 -4.83 -8.46 1.82
CA PRO A 96 -5.84 -7.45 2.10
C PRO A 96 -5.38 -6.09 1.56
N ASN A 97 -6.32 -5.17 1.36
CA ASN A 97 -5.98 -3.75 1.25
C ASN A 97 -5.37 -3.30 2.58
N LEU A 98 -4.40 -2.39 2.55
CA LEU A 98 -3.71 -1.95 3.75
C LEU A 98 -3.96 -0.47 4.01
N PHE A 99 -4.52 -0.15 5.16
CA PHE A 99 -4.47 1.20 5.72
C PHE A 99 -3.23 1.35 6.58
N VAL A 100 -2.45 2.40 6.33
CA VAL A 100 -1.32 2.79 7.15
C VAL A 100 -1.64 4.13 7.79
N MET A 101 -1.75 4.14 9.12
CA MET A 101 -2.08 5.31 9.92
C MET A 101 -0.84 5.83 10.65
N HIS A 102 -0.62 7.13 10.54
CA HIS A 102 0.24 7.90 11.45
C HIS A 102 -0.64 8.73 12.37
N TYR A 103 -0.42 8.60 13.68
CA TYR A 103 -1.16 9.36 14.70
C TYR A 103 -0.21 10.08 15.65
N ASP A 104 -0.61 11.23 16.15
CA ASP A 104 0.09 11.92 17.23
C ASP A 104 -0.28 11.27 18.58
N LYS A 105 0.74 10.77 19.31
CA LYS A 105 0.55 10.10 20.60
C LYS A 105 0.31 11.06 21.78
N ARG A 106 0.57 12.36 21.61
CA ARG A 106 0.34 13.38 22.65
C ARG A 106 -1.10 13.83 22.59
N GLU A 107 -1.53 14.20 21.38
CA GLU A 107 -2.88 14.72 21.11
C GLU A 107 -3.90 13.61 20.85
N TRP A 108 -3.45 12.35 20.68
CA TRP A 108 -4.29 11.24 20.26
C TRP A 108 -5.14 11.60 19.02
N SER A 109 -4.47 12.16 18.05
CA SER A 109 -5.10 12.61 16.80
C SER A 109 -4.49 11.92 15.59
N VAL A 110 -5.31 11.73 14.54
CA VAL A 110 -4.88 11.13 13.29
C VAL A 110 -4.24 12.19 12.41
N SER A 111 -2.95 12.03 12.10
CA SER A 111 -2.20 12.95 11.25
C SER A 111 -2.28 12.54 9.77
N ASN A 112 -2.05 11.27 9.48
CA ASN A 112 -2.08 10.76 8.12
C ASN A 112 -2.67 9.35 8.07
N VAL A 113 -3.46 9.06 7.04
CA VAL A 113 -3.90 7.70 6.69
C VAL A 113 -3.72 7.51 5.20
N VAL A 114 -3.00 6.46 4.84
CA VAL A 114 -2.77 6.09 3.44
C VAL A 114 -3.35 4.71 3.19
N LEU A 115 -4.11 4.56 2.12
CA LEU A 115 -4.58 3.28 1.62
C LEU A 115 -3.62 2.75 0.56
N ILE A 116 -3.23 1.49 0.70
CA ILE A 116 -2.49 0.72 -0.30
C ILE A 116 -3.41 -0.41 -0.79
N PRO A 117 -3.85 -0.38 -2.06
CA PRO A 117 -4.68 -1.45 -2.61
C PRO A 117 -3.99 -2.81 -2.56
N ASN A 118 -4.75 -3.87 -2.37
CA ASN A 118 -4.25 -5.25 -2.35
C ASN A 118 -3.44 -5.63 -3.60
N PHE A 119 -3.84 -5.12 -4.76
CA PHE A 119 -3.16 -5.32 -6.04
C PHE A 119 -1.92 -4.43 -6.23
N ALA A 120 -1.58 -3.56 -5.28
CA ALA A 120 -0.34 -2.78 -5.30
C ALA A 120 0.85 -3.48 -4.63
N PHE A 121 0.65 -4.67 -4.07
CA PHE A 121 1.73 -5.46 -3.50
C PHE A 121 2.41 -6.34 -4.55
N SER A 122 3.74 -6.22 -4.60
CA SER A 122 4.65 -7.07 -5.37
C SER A 122 5.67 -7.74 -4.46
N MET A 123 6.40 -8.72 -4.98
CA MET A 123 7.49 -9.36 -4.21
C MET A 123 8.62 -8.39 -3.88
N SER A 124 8.86 -7.37 -4.70
CA SER A 124 9.84 -6.30 -4.46
C SER A 124 9.42 -5.32 -3.34
N ALA A 125 8.11 -5.27 -3.03
CA ALA A 125 7.58 -4.42 -1.97
C ALA A 125 7.69 -5.04 -0.57
N ILE A 126 8.24 -6.25 -0.42
CA ILE A 126 8.41 -6.91 0.87
C ILE A 126 9.88 -7.29 1.12
N GLU A 127 10.30 -7.17 2.37
CA GLU A 127 11.64 -7.51 2.83
C GLU A 127 11.56 -8.61 3.90
N ARG A 128 12.37 -9.66 3.74
CA ARG A 128 12.52 -10.69 4.75
C ARG A 128 13.34 -10.16 5.92
N ARG A 129 12.81 -10.25 7.14
CA ARG A 129 13.56 -9.90 8.35
C ARG A 129 14.48 -11.04 8.77
N LYS A 130 15.48 -10.72 9.59
CA LYS A 130 16.31 -11.72 10.28
C LYS A 130 15.39 -12.59 11.16
N ALA A 131 15.66 -13.90 11.19
CA ALA A 131 14.97 -14.81 12.10
C ALA A 131 15.18 -14.41 13.57
N LEU A 132 14.20 -14.63 14.41
CA LEU A 132 14.34 -14.43 15.85
C LEU A 132 15.39 -15.41 16.39
N GLY A 133 16.23 -14.91 17.32
CA GLY A 133 17.29 -15.69 17.96
C GLY A 133 16.75 -16.86 18.79
N PRO A 134 17.64 -17.77 19.22
CA PRO A 134 17.27 -18.98 19.96
C PRO A 134 16.58 -18.68 21.28
N ASP A 135 16.90 -17.57 21.94
CA ASP A 135 16.35 -17.17 23.24
C ASP A 135 14.97 -16.50 23.15
N ALA A 136 14.46 -16.26 21.93
CA ALA A 136 13.16 -15.65 21.76
C ALA A 136 12.03 -16.68 21.94
N ARG A 137 10.89 -16.27 22.56
CA ARG A 137 9.69 -17.12 22.69
C ARG A 137 9.25 -17.80 21.39
N ARG A 138 9.55 -17.18 20.25
CA ARG A 138 9.26 -17.69 18.88
C ARG A 138 10.57 -17.82 18.10
N ALA A 139 11.57 -18.53 18.64
CA ALA A 139 12.84 -18.78 17.99
C ALA A 139 12.66 -19.28 16.55
N GLY A 140 13.48 -18.77 15.65
CA GLY A 140 13.41 -19.12 14.23
C GLY A 140 12.28 -18.45 13.43
N TRP A 141 11.33 -17.74 14.08
CA TRP A 141 10.29 -17.02 13.36
C TRP A 141 10.86 -15.88 12.51
N VAL A 142 10.40 -15.81 11.25
CA VAL A 142 10.84 -14.80 10.28
C VAL A 142 9.69 -13.84 9.97
N GLY A 143 9.88 -12.59 10.36
CA GLY A 143 8.94 -11.51 10.05
C GLY A 143 9.15 -10.91 8.67
N CYS A 144 8.26 -10.00 8.32
CA CYS A 144 8.25 -9.24 7.08
C CYS A 144 8.27 -7.74 7.37
N ASN A 145 8.93 -6.96 6.52
CA ASN A 145 8.69 -5.52 6.39
C ASN A 145 8.02 -5.26 5.05
N ILE A 146 7.05 -4.35 5.04
CA ILE A 146 6.52 -3.74 3.82
C ILE A 146 7.38 -2.52 3.52
N LEU A 147 7.92 -2.43 2.30
CA LEU A 147 8.78 -1.35 1.83
C LEU A 147 7.93 -0.31 1.10
N LEU A 148 7.46 0.73 1.79
CA LEU A 148 6.62 1.78 1.19
C LEU A 148 7.29 2.52 0.04
N GLY A 149 8.63 2.63 0.05
CA GLY A 149 9.40 3.20 -1.06
C GLY A 149 9.41 2.35 -2.33
N ARG A 150 9.00 1.08 -2.24
CA ARG A 150 8.85 0.17 -3.40
C ARG A 150 7.43 0.13 -3.95
N ILE A 151 6.48 0.74 -3.27
CA ILE A 151 5.11 0.90 -3.74
C ILE A 151 5.05 2.24 -4.49
N PRO A 152 4.60 2.26 -5.76
CA PRO A 152 4.49 3.49 -6.52
C PRO A 152 3.65 4.56 -5.81
N ALA A 153 3.99 5.83 -6.00
CA ALA A 153 3.26 6.94 -5.39
C ALA A 153 1.77 6.91 -5.73
N ASP A 154 1.42 6.52 -6.95
CA ASP A 154 0.04 6.36 -7.41
C ASP A 154 -0.78 5.38 -6.56
N ALA A 155 -0.13 4.36 -6.00
CA ALA A 155 -0.78 3.31 -5.21
C ALA A 155 -0.76 3.60 -3.69
N LYS A 156 -0.27 4.76 -3.27
CA LYS A 156 -0.37 5.30 -1.91
C LYS A 156 -1.47 6.35 -1.86
N ILE A 157 -2.72 5.89 -1.78
CA ILE A 157 -3.90 6.74 -1.89
C ILE A 157 -4.17 7.42 -0.54
N PRO A 158 -4.12 8.75 -0.44
CA PRO A 158 -4.33 9.45 0.82
C PRO A 158 -5.82 9.41 1.23
N ILE A 159 -6.09 9.07 2.49
CA ILE A 159 -7.39 9.17 3.16
C ILE A 159 -7.41 10.40 4.08
N VAL A 160 -6.32 10.60 4.82
CA VAL A 160 -6.07 11.78 5.65
C VAL A 160 -4.65 12.25 5.36
N THR A 161 -4.46 13.54 5.12
CA THR A 161 -3.16 14.17 4.91
C THR A 161 -3.03 15.36 5.84
N GLU A 162 -2.00 15.36 6.70
CA GLU A 162 -1.71 16.46 7.65
C GLU A 162 -2.93 16.91 8.45
N GLY A 163 -3.76 15.95 8.89
CA GLY A 163 -4.98 16.22 9.63
C GLY A 163 -6.17 16.68 8.78
N PHE A 164 -6.10 16.60 7.45
CA PHE A 164 -7.20 16.92 6.56
C PHE A 164 -7.72 15.66 5.86
N ALA A 165 -9.03 15.41 5.96
CA ALA A 165 -9.65 14.27 5.30
C ALA A 165 -9.82 14.52 3.80
N VAL A 166 -9.41 13.55 2.98
CA VAL A 166 -9.66 13.54 1.55
C VAL A 166 -11.10 13.08 1.28
N ARG A 167 -11.77 13.68 0.31
CA ARG A 167 -13.14 13.28 -0.06
C ARG A 167 -13.19 11.82 -0.50
N SER A 168 -14.13 11.05 0.03
CA SER A 168 -14.27 9.61 -0.28
C SER A 168 -14.46 9.35 -1.78
N SER A 169 -15.15 10.25 -2.49
CA SER A 169 -15.28 10.17 -3.95
C SER A 169 -13.94 10.24 -4.68
N GLU A 170 -13.02 11.07 -4.22
CA GLU A 170 -11.69 11.19 -4.80
C GLU A 170 -10.82 9.95 -4.52
N VAL A 171 -10.90 9.44 -3.29
CA VAL A 171 -10.24 8.18 -2.91
C VAL A 171 -10.72 7.01 -3.78
N ARG A 172 -12.05 6.87 -3.94
CA ARG A 172 -12.65 5.84 -4.79
C ARG A 172 -12.24 5.98 -6.26
N LYS A 173 -12.15 7.20 -6.77
CA LYS A 173 -11.67 7.48 -8.13
C LYS A 173 -10.22 7.05 -8.33
N GLN A 174 -9.34 7.36 -7.36
CA GLN A 174 -7.93 6.94 -7.40
C GLN A 174 -7.80 5.41 -7.32
N TYR A 175 -8.58 4.77 -6.44
CA TYR A 175 -8.61 3.31 -6.32
C TYR A 175 -9.09 2.65 -7.63
N ALA A 176 -10.20 3.13 -8.20
CA ALA A 176 -10.78 2.61 -9.43
C ALA A 176 -9.81 2.73 -10.63
N ARG A 177 -9.03 3.82 -10.70
CA ARG A 177 -8.01 4.02 -11.74
C ARG A 177 -6.94 2.94 -11.73
N LEU A 178 -6.58 2.44 -10.55
CA LEU A 178 -5.54 1.41 -10.39
C LEU A 178 -6.10 -0.01 -10.45
N ARG A 179 -7.41 -0.18 -10.31
CA ARG A 179 -8.08 -1.48 -10.24
C ARG A 179 -7.76 -2.42 -11.41
N PRO A 180 -7.56 -1.95 -12.67
CA PRO A 180 -7.14 -2.84 -13.76
C PRO A 180 -5.86 -3.63 -13.50
N LEU A 181 -4.98 -3.19 -12.57
CA LEU A 181 -3.81 -3.96 -12.12
C LEU A 181 -4.21 -5.31 -11.49
N GLU A 182 -5.42 -5.43 -10.94
CA GLU A 182 -5.91 -6.65 -10.30
C GLU A 182 -6.03 -7.82 -11.30
N ALA A 183 -6.34 -7.52 -12.56
CA ALA A 183 -6.47 -8.51 -13.64
C ALA A 183 -5.11 -9.09 -14.09
N LEU A 184 -4.00 -8.45 -13.73
CA LEU A 184 -2.66 -8.93 -14.07
C LEU A 184 -2.26 -10.12 -13.18
N THR A 185 -1.52 -11.06 -13.76
CA THR A 185 -0.85 -12.09 -12.95
C THR A 185 0.08 -11.44 -11.93
N SER A 186 0.35 -12.10 -10.80
CA SER A 186 1.24 -11.59 -9.75
C SER A 186 2.62 -11.19 -10.29
N GLU A 187 3.16 -11.94 -11.27
CA GLU A 187 4.44 -11.65 -11.90
C GLU A 187 4.37 -10.40 -12.78
N ASN A 188 3.40 -10.32 -13.71
CA ASN A 188 3.25 -9.17 -14.60
C ASN A 188 2.95 -7.91 -13.80
N ARG A 189 2.10 -8.00 -12.78
CA ARG A 189 1.81 -6.90 -11.88
C ARG A 189 3.05 -6.41 -11.14
N GLY A 190 3.90 -7.34 -10.67
CA GLY A 190 5.19 -7.00 -10.06
C GLY A 190 6.06 -6.17 -11.01
N TRP A 191 6.22 -6.60 -12.23
CA TRP A 191 6.95 -5.86 -13.25
C TRP A 191 6.33 -4.49 -13.54
N THR A 192 5.00 -4.43 -13.70
CA THR A 192 4.28 -3.17 -13.98
C THR A 192 4.50 -2.15 -12.87
N LEU A 193 4.39 -2.58 -11.60
CA LEU A 193 4.58 -1.72 -10.44
C LEU A 193 6.04 -1.27 -10.30
N ASP A 194 7.01 -2.15 -10.53
CA ASP A 194 8.43 -1.81 -10.42
C ASP A 194 8.87 -0.85 -11.53
N VAL A 195 8.38 -1.02 -12.77
CA VAL A 195 8.62 -0.08 -13.87
C VAL A 195 7.93 1.26 -13.59
N LEU A 196 6.69 1.27 -13.11
CA LEU A 196 6.00 2.51 -12.72
C LEU A 196 6.78 3.26 -11.63
N ASN A 197 7.27 2.54 -10.62
CA ASN A 197 8.06 3.13 -9.55
C ASN A 197 9.39 3.71 -10.06
N ALA A 198 10.08 3.02 -10.97
CA ALA A 198 11.29 3.51 -11.62
C ALA A 198 11.02 4.79 -12.41
N VAL A 199 9.97 4.81 -13.24
CA VAL A 199 9.55 5.98 -14.03
C VAL A 199 9.19 7.17 -13.13
N ARG A 200 8.49 6.95 -12.01
CA ARG A 200 8.21 8.00 -11.02
C ARG A 200 9.49 8.52 -10.37
N GLY A 201 10.48 7.63 -10.17
CA GLY A 201 11.78 7.97 -9.62
C GLY A 201 12.64 8.86 -10.53
N LEU A 202 12.35 8.97 -11.83
CA LEU A 202 13.01 9.92 -12.73
C LEU A 202 12.80 11.38 -12.33
N GLY A 203 11.71 11.70 -11.61
CA GLY A 203 11.37 13.09 -11.23
C GLY A 203 10.97 13.96 -12.43
N LYS A 204 10.73 13.38 -13.61
CA LYS A 204 10.35 14.05 -14.83
C LYS A 204 8.90 13.72 -15.19
N SER A 205 8.15 14.67 -15.75
CA SER A 205 6.82 14.40 -16.32
C SER A 205 6.93 13.69 -17.66
N ASP A 206 7.85 14.12 -18.51
CA ASP A 206 8.13 13.59 -19.83
C ASP A 206 9.48 12.87 -19.84
N PHE A 207 9.54 11.69 -20.42
CA PHE A 207 10.75 10.86 -20.43
C PHE A 207 10.83 10.01 -21.69
N GLY A 208 12.04 9.65 -22.04
CA GLY A 208 12.32 8.73 -23.14
C GLY A 208 12.55 7.30 -22.66
N LEU A 209 12.51 6.36 -23.60
CA LEU A 209 12.82 4.95 -23.33
C LEU A 209 14.25 4.77 -22.79
N SER A 210 15.20 5.61 -23.24
CA SER A 210 16.58 5.64 -22.74
C SER A 210 16.66 5.94 -21.24
N ASP A 211 15.85 6.89 -20.76
CA ASP A 211 15.82 7.23 -19.33
C ASP A 211 15.41 6.02 -18.47
N VAL A 212 14.45 5.22 -18.97
CA VAL A 212 13.98 4.02 -18.26
C VAL A 212 15.03 2.90 -18.28
N TYR A 213 15.82 2.80 -19.35
CA TYR A 213 16.90 1.81 -19.42
C TYR A 213 18.05 2.06 -18.43
N GLU A 214 18.19 3.25 -17.86
CA GLU A 214 19.11 3.49 -16.76
C GLU A 214 18.80 2.62 -15.54
N PHE A 215 17.54 2.19 -15.39
CA PHE A 215 17.12 1.26 -14.34
C PHE A 215 17.25 -0.23 -14.69
N GLU A 216 17.82 -0.58 -15.85
CA GLU A 216 17.93 -1.98 -16.31
C GLU A 216 18.56 -2.89 -15.27
N SER A 217 19.73 -2.52 -14.74
CA SER A 217 20.44 -3.30 -13.71
C SER A 217 19.65 -3.41 -12.41
N PHE A 218 18.92 -2.35 -12.03
CA PHE A 218 18.07 -2.33 -10.86
C PHE A 218 16.89 -3.28 -11.03
N LEU A 219 16.16 -3.18 -12.14
CA LEU A 219 15.01 -4.04 -12.46
C LEU A 219 15.44 -5.51 -12.63
N GLY A 220 16.60 -5.76 -13.22
CA GLY A 220 17.17 -7.10 -13.32
C GLY A 220 17.45 -7.75 -11.96
N ARG A 221 17.90 -6.98 -10.97
CA ARG A 221 18.05 -7.50 -9.58
C ARG A 221 16.71 -7.82 -8.91
N LEU A 222 15.65 -7.09 -9.22
CA LEU A 222 14.31 -7.37 -8.70
C LEU A 222 13.67 -8.60 -9.36
N HIS A 223 14.05 -8.87 -10.61
CA HIS A 223 13.48 -9.94 -11.43
C HIS A 223 14.58 -10.85 -12.01
N PRO A 224 15.35 -11.57 -11.17
CA PRO A 224 16.56 -12.27 -11.59
C PRO A 224 16.34 -13.39 -12.59
N ASN A 225 15.12 -13.86 -12.73
CA ASN A 225 14.75 -14.91 -13.69
C ASN A 225 14.52 -14.38 -15.12
N ASN A 226 14.50 -13.06 -15.32
CA ASN A 226 14.30 -12.45 -16.63
C ASN A 226 15.63 -12.01 -17.22
N ARG A 227 15.98 -12.52 -18.42
CA ARG A 227 17.19 -12.17 -19.15
C ARG A 227 17.00 -11.09 -20.22
N HIS A 228 15.76 -10.66 -20.46
CA HIS A 228 15.39 -9.68 -21.49
C HIS A 228 14.72 -8.46 -20.84
N VAL A 229 15.43 -7.79 -19.94
CA VAL A 229 14.90 -6.70 -19.12
C VAL A 229 14.39 -5.55 -19.98
N ARG A 230 15.12 -5.14 -21.03
CA ARG A 230 14.71 -4.04 -21.91
C ARG A 230 13.41 -4.34 -22.66
N ASP A 231 13.24 -5.56 -23.15
CA ASP A 231 12.01 -5.96 -23.85
C ASP A 231 10.83 -5.99 -22.87
N LYS A 232 11.09 -6.49 -21.64
CA LYS A 232 10.10 -6.48 -20.58
C LYS A 232 9.71 -5.06 -20.18
N VAL A 233 10.66 -4.14 -20.07
CA VAL A 233 10.39 -2.70 -19.81
C VAL A 233 9.48 -2.15 -20.89
N ARG A 234 9.77 -2.35 -22.18
CA ARG A 234 8.90 -1.89 -23.29
C ARG A 234 7.49 -2.44 -23.17
N GLN A 235 7.35 -3.73 -22.87
CA GLN A 235 6.06 -4.37 -22.65
C GLN A 235 5.30 -3.69 -21.50
N GLN A 236 5.99 -3.40 -20.37
CA GLN A 236 5.34 -2.80 -19.21
C GLN A 236 4.96 -1.34 -19.45
N LEU A 237 5.72 -0.59 -20.22
CA LEU A 237 5.33 0.77 -20.62
C LEU A 237 4.05 0.77 -21.48
N GLN A 238 3.85 -0.25 -22.33
CA GLN A 238 2.58 -0.43 -23.04
C GLN A 238 1.44 -0.74 -22.06
N VAL A 239 1.63 -1.67 -21.13
CA VAL A 239 0.64 -1.96 -20.10
C VAL A 239 0.27 -0.70 -19.31
N LEU A 240 1.25 0.07 -18.86
CA LEU A 240 1.02 1.32 -18.13
C LEU A 240 0.27 2.37 -18.95
N ARG A 241 0.54 2.45 -20.26
CA ARG A 241 -0.24 3.29 -21.18
C ARG A 241 -1.68 2.81 -21.28
N ASP A 242 -1.91 1.52 -21.46
CA ASP A 242 -3.24 0.94 -21.60
C ASP A 242 -4.06 1.07 -20.30
N LEU A 243 -3.39 1.10 -19.14
CA LEU A 243 -3.97 1.43 -17.84
C LEU A 243 -4.21 2.94 -17.64
N GLY A 244 -3.85 3.80 -18.60
CA GLY A 244 -3.97 5.25 -18.49
C GLY A 244 -3.04 5.90 -17.46
N LEU A 245 -1.97 5.20 -17.04
CA LEU A 245 -0.95 5.73 -16.13
C LEU A 245 0.17 6.46 -16.89
N LEU A 246 0.31 6.18 -18.18
CA LEU A 246 1.21 6.87 -19.11
C LEU A 246 0.46 7.31 -20.36
N VAL A 247 0.97 8.35 -20.99
CA VAL A 247 0.59 8.78 -22.35
C VAL A 247 1.79 8.56 -23.28
N PHE A 248 1.58 7.90 -24.40
CA PHE A 248 2.61 7.74 -25.43
C PHE A 248 2.65 8.96 -26.34
N LEU A 249 3.82 9.59 -26.48
CA LEU A 249 4.04 10.80 -27.26
C LEU A 249 4.66 10.56 -28.64
N GLY A 250 4.91 9.28 -28.97
CA GLY A 250 5.59 8.89 -30.21
C GLY A 250 7.10 8.70 -30.05
N ARG A 251 7.71 7.93 -30.97
CA ARG A 251 9.17 7.72 -31.05
C ARG A 251 9.85 7.32 -29.73
N GLY A 252 9.17 6.50 -28.91
CA GLY A 252 9.72 6.04 -27.62
C GLY A 252 9.68 7.06 -26.50
N ASN A 253 8.90 8.14 -26.63
CA ASN A 253 8.69 9.14 -25.61
C ASN A 253 7.32 8.95 -24.92
N TYR A 254 7.28 9.21 -23.64
CA TYR A 254 6.13 9.02 -22.77
C TYR A 254 5.94 10.21 -21.86
N ARG A 255 4.72 10.39 -21.37
CA ARG A 255 4.35 11.33 -20.32
C ARG A 255 3.68 10.59 -19.19
N LEU A 256 4.10 10.88 -17.94
CA LEU A 256 3.37 10.43 -16.75
C LEU A 256 1.98 11.09 -16.74
N ALA A 257 0.95 10.26 -16.66
CA ALA A 257 -0.37 10.80 -16.38
C ALA A 257 -0.36 11.47 -14.99
N ARG A 258 -0.99 12.65 -14.88
CA ARG A 258 -1.03 13.41 -13.61
C ARG A 258 -1.60 12.53 -12.50
N THR A 259 -0.86 12.40 -11.42
CA THR A 259 -1.40 11.92 -10.14
C THR A 259 -2.34 13.03 -9.65
N ILE A 260 -3.57 12.69 -9.33
CA ILE A 260 -4.50 13.67 -8.76
C ILE A 260 -4.07 13.85 -7.30
N HIS A 261 -3.04 14.65 -7.09
CA HIS A 261 -2.78 15.26 -5.79
C HIS A 261 -3.42 16.63 -5.87
N ASN A 262 -4.43 16.89 -5.04
CA ASN A 262 -4.97 18.22 -4.88
C ASN A 262 -3.83 19.15 -4.46
N ASN A 263 -3.63 20.23 -5.22
CA ASN A 263 -3.01 21.46 -4.71
C ASN A 263 -3.92 22.03 -3.63
#